data_18d1de73068253200f4d1d7c125feaae
#
_entry.id   18d1de73068253200f4d1d7c125feaae
#
_cell.length_a   1.000
_cell.length_b   1.000
_cell.length_c   1.000
_cell.angle_alpha   90.00
_cell.angle_beta   90.00
_cell.angle_gamma   90.00
#
_symmetry.space_group_name_H-M   'P 1'
#
loop_
_entity.id
_entity.type
_entity.pdbx_description
1 polymer ?
#
loop_
_entity_poly.entity_id
_entity_poly.type
_entity_poly.pdbx_seq_one_letter_code
_entity_poly.pdbx_strand_id
1 'polypeptide(L)'
;KRLWGMEEFSFQKPITKNYTYEYLFHNLLGHVGLAKVKYFFINLHLNDQDLGVYAVEESFSKEIIERQNRRNGPIFSTKDELGEYFPNIAFELYSESYWKNQYPKLISDLFSILNNIKMAKFHVNDYFDMDKWAKYFAIMDLTGAYHGALIKSVKLYYNPTTALFEPIGYDFHKGAGIFGGFIIMDFLQEETKDSKTACSFICGHKEWFLRFLEKENGELNNKFIKKYIEYLIEYSDEDFVNNFLKKYDK
;
A
#
# COMPACT_ATOMS: atom_id res chain seq x y z
N LYS A 1 -20.45 -17.57 5.91
CA LYS A 1 -19.74 -18.63 5.16
C LYS A 1 -18.56 -17.99 4.44
N ARG A 2 -17.41 -18.66 4.45
CA ARG A 2 -16.23 -18.20 3.72
C ARG A 2 -16.11 -18.96 2.41
N LEU A 3 -15.78 -18.23 1.34
CA LEU A 3 -15.44 -18.80 0.04
C LEU A 3 -13.96 -18.56 -0.23
N TRP A 4 -13.21 -19.60 -0.57
CA TRP A 4 -11.74 -19.56 -0.72
C TRP A 4 -11.00 -18.99 0.52
N GLY A 5 -11.61 -19.10 1.71
CA GLY A 5 -11.05 -18.54 2.96
C GLY A 5 -11.24 -17.04 3.13
N MET A 6 -12.01 -16.39 2.26
CA MET A 6 -12.37 -14.98 2.32
C MET A 6 -13.81 -14.83 2.83
N GLU A 7 -14.06 -13.81 3.63
CA GLU A 7 -15.40 -13.46 4.11
C GLU A 7 -16.11 -12.56 3.09
N GLU A 8 -15.37 -11.62 2.54
CA GLU A 8 -15.79 -10.65 1.55
C GLU A 8 -14.78 -10.55 0.41
N PHE A 9 -15.24 -10.40 -0.82
CA PHE A 9 -14.40 -10.23 -2.01
C PHE A 9 -15.22 -9.61 -3.14
N SER A 10 -14.51 -9.05 -4.13
CA SER A 10 -15.11 -8.49 -5.34
C SER A 10 -14.71 -9.29 -6.58
N PHE A 11 -15.57 -9.20 -7.61
CA PHE A 11 -15.26 -9.66 -8.97
C PHE A 11 -15.03 -8.45 -9.86
N GLN A 12 -13.98 -8.50 -10.65
CA GLN A 12 -13.69 -7.44 -11.60
C GLN A 12 -13.13 -8.01 -12.91
N LYS A 13 -13.33 -7.28 -14.01
CA LYS A 13 -12.73 -7.69 -15.28
C LYS A 13 -11.21 -7.46 -15.20
N PRO A 14 -10.39 -8.41 -15.69
CA PRO A 14 -8.92 -8.27 -15.59
C PRO A 14 -8.37 -6.98 -16.20
N ILE A 15 -9.03 -6.46 -17.25
CA ILE A 15 -8.63 -5.21 -17.92
C ILE A 15 -8.63 -4.00 -16.97
N THR A 16 -9.46 -3.98 -15.91
CA THR A 16 -9.55 -2.87 -14.96
C THR A 16 -8.25 -2.66 -14.17
N LYS A 17 -7.45 -3.73 -14.07
CA LYS A 17 -6.17 -3.75 -13.35
C LYS A 17 -5.00 -4.20 -14.25
N ASN A 18 -5.03 -3.81 -15.52
CA ASN A 18 -4.00 -4.17 -16.50
C ASN A 18 -3.70 -5.67 -16.56
N TYR A 19 -4.78 -6.52 -16.57
CA TYR A 19 -4.73 -7.97 -16.67
C TYR A 19 -3.97 -8.65 -15.52
N THR A 20 -2.76 -9.11 -15.74
CA THR A 20 -1.95 -9.84 -14.75
C THR A 20 -1.16 -8.93 -13.80
N TYR A 21 -1.20 -7.63 -13.99
CA TYR A 21 -0.36 -6.70 -13.26
C TYR A 21 -0.62 -6.72 -11.75
N GLU A 22 -1.87 -6.57 -11.34
CA GLU A 22 -2.27 -6.63 -9.92
C GLU A 22 -1.95 -7.99 -9.28
N TYR A 23 -2.13 -9.08 -10.03
CA TYR A 23 -1.78 -10.43 -9.60
C TYR A 23 -0.28 -10.56 -9.30
N LEU A 24 0.56 -10.15 -10.23
CA LEU A 24 2.02 -10.21 -10.06
C LEU A 24 2.46 -9.33 -8.89
N PHE A 25 1.83 -8.18 -8.74
CA PHE A 25 2.14 -7.24 -7.69
C PHE A 25 1.90 -7.81 -6.29
N HIS A 26 0.70 -8.33 -6.04
CA HIS A 26 0.40 -8.97 -4.76
C HIS A 26 1.32 -10.16 -4.47
N ASN A 27 1.71 -10.91 -5.50
CA ASN A 27 2.65 -12.00 -5.34
C ASN A 27 4.06 -11.51 -5.01
N LEU A 28 4.50 -10.40 -5.59
CA LEU A 28 5.77 -9.76 -5.27
C LEU A 28 5.79 -9.25 -3.82
N LEU A 29 4.75 -8.57 -3.36
CA LEU A 29 4.63 -8.16 -1.95
C LEU A 29 4.78 -9.35 -1.00
N GLY A 30 4.07 -10.46 -1.27
CA GLY A 30 4.20 -11.67 -0.47
C GLY A 30 5.58 -12.31 -0.55
N HIS A 31 6.29 -12.20 -1.69
CA HIS A 31 7.63 -12.73 -1.89
C HIS A 31 8.66 -12.04 -0.98
N VAL A 32 8.52 -10.73 -0.79
CA VAL A 32 9.38 -9.93 0.09
C VAL A 32 8.88 -9.83 1.54
N GLY A 33 7.83 -10.59 1.90
CA GLY A 33 7.32 -10.67 3.26
C GLY A 33 6.38 -9.53 3.68
N LEU A 34 5.89 -8.75 2.73
CA LEU A 34 4.87 -7.72 2.99
C LEU A 34 3.46 -8.31 3.01
N ALA A 35 2.55 -7.62 3.69
CA ALA A 35 1.15 -8.00 3.69
C ALA A 35 0.50 -7.76 2.32
N LYS A 36 -0.30 -8.72 1.87
CA LYS A 36 -0.96 -8.69 0.57
C LYS A 36 -2.41 -9.14 0.67
N VAL A 37 -3.25 -8.68 -0.23
CA VAL A 37 -4.58 -9.25 -0.45
C VAL A 37 -4.49 -10.50 -1.33
N LYS A 38 -5.47 -11.36 -1.25
CA LYS A 38 -5.59 -12.51 -2.15
C LYS A 38 -6.21 -12.03 -3.46
N TYR A 39 -5.47 -12.24 -4.56
CA TYR A 39 -5.88 -11.86 -5.90
C TYR A 39 -5.60 -13.01 -6.86
N PHE A 40 -6.61 -13.46 -7.61
CA PHE A 40 -6.49 -14.60 -8.53
C PHE A 40 -7.60 -14.55 -9.59
N PHE A 41 -7.50 -15.40 -10.62
CA PHE A 41 -8.45 -15.44 -11.72
C PHE A 41 -9.32 -16.69 -11.66
N ILE A 42 -10.57 -16.55 -12.14
CA ILE A 42 -11.52 -17.63 -12.30
C ILE A 42 -12.24 -17.48 -13.63
N ASN A 43 -12.80 -18.59 -14.15
CA ASN A 43 -13.87 -18.52 -15.13
C ASN A 43 -15.19 -18.33 -14.37
N LEU A 44 -15.88 -17.23 -14.62
CA LEU A 44 -17.10 -16.86 -13.92
C LEU A 44 -18.32 -17.28 -14.73
N HIS A 45 -19.14 -18.16 -14.15
CA HIS A 45 -20.46 -18.50 -14.66
C HIS A 45 -21.52 -17.94 -13.72
N LEU A 46 -22.48 -17.20 -14.25
CA LEU A 46 -23.59 -16.62 -13.49
C LEU A 46 -24.91 -16.89 -14.21
N ASN A 47 -25.84 -17.57 -13.52
CA ASN A 47 -27.15 -17.93 -14.07
C ASN A 47 -27.05 -18.62 -15.47
N ASP A 48 -26.20 -19.63 -15.54
CA ASP A 48 -25.91 -20.41 -16.76
C ASP A 48 -25.27 -19.62 -17.92
N GLN A 49 -24.85 -18.39 -17.67
CA GLN A 49 -24.09 -17.60 -18.63
C GLN A 49 -22.60 -17.68 -18.30
N ASP A 50 -21.80 -18.01 -19.31
CA ASP A 50 -20.35 -17.91 -19.23
C ASP A 50 -19.93 -16.44 -19.43
N LEU A 51 -19.40 -15.83 -18.38
CA LEU A 51 -18.91 -14.45 -18.40
C LEU A 51 -17.41 -14.35 -18.70
N GLY A 52 -16.73 -15.51 -18.87
CA GLY A 52 -15.31 -15.60 -19.12
C GLY A 52 -14.45 -15.34 -17.87
N VAL A 53 -13.21 -14.89 -18.09
CA VAL A 53 -12.24 -14.70 -17.02
C VAL A 53 -12.52 -13.45 -16.22
N TYR A 54 -12.60 -13.61 -14.89
CA TYR A 54 -12.70 -12.55 -13.90
C TYR A 54 -11.60 -12.66 -12.86
N ALA A 55 -11.15 -11.52 -12.35
CA ALA A 55 -10.31 -11.45 -11.19
C ALA A 55 -11.17 -11.45 -9.91
N VAL A 56 -10.70 -12.17 -8.91
CA VAL A 56 -11.24 -12.15 -7.54
C VAL A 56 -10.27 -11.41 -6.66
N GLU A 57 -10.74 -10.37 -5.98
CA GLU A 57 -9.96 -9.55 -5.08
C GLU A 57 -10.58 -9.59 -3.67
N GLU A 58 -9.77 -9.95 -2.68
CA GLU A 58 -10.18 -10.03 -1.27
C GLU A 58 -10.39 -8.66 -0.66
N SER A 59 -11.48 -8.50 0.10
CA SER A 59 -11.74 -7.27 0.89
C SER A 59 -10.92 -7.27 2.19
N PHE A 60 -10.71 -6.06 2.74
CA PHE A 60 -9.87 -5.89 3.94
C PHE A 60 -10.59 -6.37 5.20
N SER A 61 -10.08 -7.46 5.75
CA SER A 61 -10.61 -8.11 6.95
C SER A 61 -9.47 -8.79 7.73
N LYS A 62 -9.79 -9.33 8.90
CA LYS A 62 -8.82 -10.08 9.71
C LYS A 62 -8.24 -11.29 8.98
N GLU A 63 -8.98 -11.88 8.05
CA GLU A 63 -8.57 -13.05 7.27
C GLU A 63 -7.29 -12.79 6.45
N ILE A 64 -7.14 -11.57 5.92
CA ILE A 64 -5.91 -11.16 5.22
C ILE A 64 -4.71 -11.31 6.15
N ILE A 65 -4.85 -10.87 7.38
CA ILE A 65 -3.77 -10.77 8.35
C ILE A 65 -3.43 -12.15 8.92
N GLU A 66 -4.45 -12.87 9.42
CA GLU A 66 -4.28 -14.17 10.06
C GLU A 66 -3.73 -15.24 9.10
N ARG A 67 -4.17 -15.24 7.83
CA ARG A 67 -3.67 -16.16 6.81
C ARG A 67 -2.17 -15.99 6.52
N GLN A 68 -1.62 -14.83 6.78
CA GLN A 68 -0.21 -14.52 6.59
C GLN A 68 0.60 -14.64 7.88
N ASN A 69 0.08 -15.40 8.88
CA ASN A 69 0.69 -15.62 10.18
C ASN A 69 0.96 -14.32 10.97
N ARG A 70 0.12 -13.32 10.77
CA ARG A 70 0.14 -12.08 11.55
C ARG A 70 -1.00 -12.07 12.56
N ARG A 71 -0.79 -11.41 13.68
CA ARG A 71 -1.83 -11.26 14.70
C ARG A 71 -2.92 -10.31 14.21
N ASN A 72 -4.19 -10.64 14.46
CA ASN A 72 -5.30 -9.74 14.14
C ASN A 72 -5.09 -8.37 14.79
N GLY A 73 -5.21 -7.32 13.98
CA GLY A 73 -5.03 -5.92 14.37
C GLY A 73 -5.84 -4.98 13.49
N PRO A 74 -6.07 -3.74 13.93
CA PRO A 74 -6.84 -2.76 13.18
C PRO A 74 -6.21 -2.45 11.83
N ILE A 75 -7.05 -2.32 10.79
CA ILE A 75 -6.66 -1.88 9.45
C ILE A 75 -7.33 -0.54 9.19
N PHE A 76 -6.52 0.48 8.90
CA PHE A 76 -6.98 1.81 8.55
C PHE A 76 -6.88 2.05 7.05
N SER A 77 -7.79 2.86 6.54
CA SER A 77 -7.73 3.48 5.22
C SER A 77 -7.91 4.98 5.34
N THR A 78 -7.83 5.66 4.24
CA THR A 78 -8.23 7.07 4.16
C THR A 78 -9.52 7.18 3.36
N LYS A 79 -10.36 8.12 3.77
CA LYS A 79 -11.48 8.59 2.97
C LYS A 79 -10.92 9.64 2.02
N ASP A 80 -10.78 9.26 0.76
CA ASP A 80 -10.20 10.13 -0.25
C ASP A 80 -11.25 10.60 -1.22
N GLU A 81 -11.42 11.92 -1.29
CA GLU A 81 -11.93 12.60 -2.46
C GLU A 81 -10.71 13.03 -3.27
N LEU A 82 -10.61 12.59 -4.52
CA LEU A 82 -9.49 12.78 -5.42
C LEU A 82 -8.86 14.18 -5.33
N GLY A 83 -7.61 14.24 -4.89
CA GLY A 83 -6.84 15.49 -4.84
C GLY A 83 -6.85 16.23 -3.52
N GLU A 84 -7.37 15.65 -2.44
CA GLU A 84 -7.27 16.27 -1.13
C GLU A 84 -5.82 16.35 -0.62
N TYR A 85 -5.53 17.48 0.01
CA TYR A 85 -4.26 17.70 0.70
C TYR A 85 -4.15 16.77 1.91
N PHE A 86 -3.06 16.02 2.04
CA PHE A 86 -2.88 14.97 3.06
C PHE A 86 -3.27 15.42 4.48
N PRO A 87 -2.93 16.61 4.97
CA PRO A 87 -3.40 17.08 6.27
C PRO A 87 -4.92 17.16 6.45
N ASN A 88 -5.69 17.21 5.38
CA ASN A 88 -7.17 17.28 5.43
C ASN A 88 -7.83 15.89 5.36
N ILE A 89 -7.11 14.86 4.91
CA ILE A 89 -7.65 13.51 4.71
C ILE A 89 -8.12 12.91 6.05
N ALA A 90 -9.31 12.32 6.06
CA ALA A 90 -9.82 11.57 7.21
C ALA A 90 -9.37 10.11 7.17
N PHE A 91 -8.99 9.55 8.31
CA PHE A 91 -8.78 8.12 8.44
C PHE A 91 -10.09 7.39 8.76
N GLU A 92 -10.25 6.22 8.16
CA GLU A 92 -11.34 5.28 8.41
C GLU A 92 -10.79 3.97 8.94
N LEU A 93 -11.65 3.19 9.63
CA LEU A 93 -11.26 1.94 10.23
C LEU A 93 -12.13 0.80 9.69
N TYR A 94 -11.49 -0.24 9.14
CA TYR A 94 -12.22 -1.46 8.76
C TYR A 94 -12.75 -2.18 10.00
N SER A 95 -13.97 -2.74 9.89
CA SER A 95 -14.67 -3.39 11.02
C SER A 95 -14.77 -2.48 12.24
N GLU A 96 -15.06 -1.21 12.02
CA GLU A 96 -15.04 -0.13 13.03
C GLU A 96 -15.84 -0.46 14.27
N SER A 97 -17.09 -0.98 14.09
CA SER A 97 -17.97 -1.34 15.22
C SER A 97 -17.33 -2.39 16.13
N TYR A 98 -16.68 -3.41 15.54
CA TYR A 98 -15.98 -4.42 16.32
C TYR A 98 -14.85 -3.81 17.15
N TRP A 99 -13.96 -3.05 16.50
CA TRP A 99 -12.79 -2.48 17.15
C TRP A 99 -13.14 -1.45 18.21
N LYS A 100 -14.07 -0.55 17.94
CA LYS A 100 -14.53 0.46 18.91
C LYS A 100 -15.21 -0.16 20.13
N ASN A 101 -15.96 -1.24 19.96
CA ASN A 101 -16.62 -1.92 21.06
C ASN A 101 -15.64 -2.74 21.92
N GLN A 102 -14.69 -3.44 21.29
CA GLN A 102 -13.78 -4.33 22.00
C GLN A 102 -12.54 -3.63 22.57
N TYR A 103 -12.04 -2.59 21.88
CA TYR A 103 -10.78 -1.92 22.20
C TYR A 103 -10.87 -0.40 22.05
N PRO A 104 -11.85 0.28 22.71
CA PRO A 104 -12.12 1.71 22.47
C PRO A 104 -10.92 2.61 22.74
N LYS A 105 -10.17 2.33 23.80
CA LYS A 105 -8.97 3.12 24.14
C LYS A 105 -7.88 2.96 23.09
N LEU A 106 -7.56 1.74 22.69
CA LEU A 106 -6.56 1.48 21.65
C LEU A 106 -6.91 2.23 20.36
N ILE A 107 -8.17 2.14 19.92
CA ILE A 107 -8.61 2.78 18.67
C ILE A 107 -8.53 4.31 18.77
N SER A 108 -8.91 4.88 19.91
CA SER A 108 -8.75 6.33 20.15
C SER A 108 -7.27 6.75 20.08
N ASP A 109 -6.39 5.99 20.73
CA ASP A 109 -4.96 6.26 20.72
C ASP A 109 -4.36 6.16 19.30
N LEU A 110 -4.74 5.15 18.51
CA LEU A 110 -4.27 4.96 17.14
C LEU A 110 -4.76 6.07 16.20
N PHE A 111 -6.02 6.50 16.30
CA PHE A 111 -6.50 7.66 15.55
C PHE A 111 -5.74 8.94 15.93
N SER A 112 -5.45 9.12 17.23
CA SER A 112 -4.64 10.26 17.69
C SER A 112 -3.24 10.23 17.09
N ILE A 113 -2.56 9.08 17.09
CA ILE A 113 -1.24 8.89 16.47
C ILE A 113 -1.29 9.26 14.99
N LEU A 114 -2.21 8.66 14.21
CA LEU A 114 -2.33 8.92 12.78
C LEU A 114 -2.62 10.40 12.47
N ASN A 115 -3.49 11.04 13.24
CA ASN A 115 -3.78 12.46 13.08
C ASN A 115 -2.57 13.36 13.45
N ASN A 116 -1.78 13.00 14.44
CA ASN A 116 -0.57 13.74 14.79
C ASN A 116 0.54 13.55 13.73
N ILE A 117 0.69 12.36 13.15
CA ILE A 117 1.58 12.12 12.00
C ILE A 117 1.13 12.94 10.79
N LYS A 118 -0.17 12.93 10.48
CA LYS A 118 -0.74 13.72 9.39
C LYS A 118 -0.41 15.21 9.53
N MET A 119 -0.46 15.74 10.75
CA MET A 119 -0.17 17.14 11.08
C MET A 119 1.32 17.42 11.35
N ALA A 120 2.23 16.47 11.06
CA ALA A 120 3.67 16.56 11.33
C ALA A 120 4.05 16.85 12.80
N LYS A 121 3.19 16.45 13.75
CA LYS A 121 3.47 16.57 15.19
C LYS A 121 4.17 15.35 15.76
N PHE A 122 4.01 14.19 15.09
CA PHE A 122 4.70 12.94 15.42
C PHE A 122 5.48 12.47 14.21
N HIS A 123 6.62 11.83 14.45
CA HIS A 123 7.45 11.29 13.39
C HIS A 123 7.06 9.84 13.06
N VAL A 124 7.03 9.49 11.77
CA VAL A 124 6.68 8.12 11.33
C VAL A 124 7.63 7.05 11.87
N ASN A 125 8.91 7.39 12.11
CA ASN A 125 9.90 6.43 12.61
C ASN A 125 9.51 5.78 13.95
N ASP A 126 8.68 6.44 14.75
CA ASP A 126 8.29 5.95 16.08
C ASP A 126 7.08 5.01 16.01
N TYR A 127 6.32 5.08 14.93
CA TYR A 127 5.02 4.39 14.82
C TYR A 127 4.88 3.49 13.60
N PHE A 128 5.77 3.61 12.61
CA PHE A 128 5.71 2.85 11.36
C PHE A 128 6.89 1.88 11.26
N ASP A 129 6.66 0.70 10.74
CA ASP A 129 7.73 -0.27 10.44
C ASP A 129 8.52 0.23 9.23
N MET A 130 9.53 1.04 9.48
CA MET A 130 10.30 1.72 8.43
C MET A 130 11.00 0.76 7.47
N ASP A 131 11.31 -0.46 7.90
CA ASP A 131 11.86 -1.48 7.03
C ASP A 131 10.83 -1.95 6.00
N LYS A 132 9.63 -2.27 6.45
CA LYS A 132 8.53 -2.68 5.55
C LYS A 132 8.07 -1.55 4.64
N TRP A 133 8.07 -0.31 5.12
CA TRP A 133 7.73 0.84 4.29
C TRP A 133 8.80 1.11 3.23
N ALA A 134 10.09 0.95 3.54
CA ALA A 134 11.16 1.08 2.57
C ALA A 134 11.05 0.01 1.46
N LYS A 135 10.78 -1.26 1.82
CA LYS A 135 10.48 -2.33 0.86
C LYS A 135 9.29 -1.99 -0.03
N TYR A 136 8.22 -1.50 0.60
CA TYR A 136 6.99 -1.16 -0.11
C TYR A 136 7.22 -0.10 -1.16
N PHE A 137 7.84 1.02 -0.79
CA PHE A 137 8.12 2.10 -1.73
C PHE A 137 9.14 1.71 -2.80
N ALA A 138 10.14 0.89 -2.48
CA ALA A 138 11.06 0.36 -3.49
C ALA A 138 10.33 -0.46 -4.56
N ILE A 139 9.40 -1.33 -4.16
CA ILE A 139 8.57 -2.10 -5.10
C ILE A 139 7.69 -1.17 -5.94
N MET A 140 7.07 -0.15 -5.33
CA MET A 140 6.23 0.81 -6.05
C MET A 140 7.01 1.49 -7.18
N ASP A 141 8.22 1.95 -6.88
CA ASP A 141 9.06 2.64 -7.85
C ASP A 141 9.58 1.72 -8.95
N LEU A 142 10.08 0.53 -8.61
CA LEU A 142 10.59 -0.44 -9.58
C LEU A 142 9.51 -0.94 -10.56
N THR A 143 8.30 -1.04 -10.11
CA THR A 143 7.20 -1.54 -10.94
C THR A 143 6.37 -0.44 -11.57
N GLY A 144 6.63 0.82 -11.25
CA GLY A 144 5.85 1.96 -11.72
C GLY A 144 4.41 1.95 -11.17
N ALA A 145 4.19 1.32 -10.02
CA ALA A 145 2.88 1.18 -9.38
C ALA A 145 2.49 2.42 -8.57
N TYR A 146 2.62 3.56 -9.17
CA TYR A 146 2.42 4.87 -8.55
C TYR A 146 1.14 4.94 -7.72
N HIS A 147 0.04 4.42 -8.27
CA HIS A 147 -1.26 4.52 -7.62
C HIS A 147 -1.30 3.85 -6.25
N GLY A 148 -0.63 2.70 -6.11
CA GLY A 148 -0.52 1.97 -4.84
C GLY A 148 0.31 2.69 -3.77
N ALA A 149 1.18 3.62 -4.15
CA ALA A 149 1.99 4.38 -3.19
C ALA A 149 1.23 5.54 -2.54
N LEU A 150 0.12 5.98 -3.16
CA LEU A 150 -0.69 7.08 -2.64
C LEU A 150 -1.39 6.67 -1.35
N ILE A 151 -1.48 7.59 -0.40
CA ILE A 151 -2.13 7.32 0.90
C ILE A 151 -3.58 6.82 0.77
N LYS A 152 -4.28 7.23 -0.27
CA LYS A 152 -5.64 6.78 -0.56
C LYS A 152 -5.74 5.28 -0.87
N SER A 153 -4.71 4.72 -1.48
CA SER A 153 -4.70 3.33 -1.93
C SER A 153 -4.10 2.39 -0.89
N VAL A 154 -2.96 2.77 -0.28
CA VAL A 154 -2.33 1.95 0.75
C VAL A 154 -3.20 1.83 1.99
N LYS A 155 -3.21 0.64 2.62
CA LYS A 155 -3.88 0.43 3.90
C LYS A 155 -2.83 0.31 5.01
N LEU A 156 -3.18 0.82 6.19
CA LEU A 156 -2.31 0.87 7.35
C LEU A 156 -2.75 -0.22 8.34
N TYR A 157 -2.01 -1.32 8.39
CA TYR A 157 -2.24 -2.36 9.37
C TYR A 157 -1.43 -2.07 10.63
N TYR A 158 -2.11 -1.88 11.76
CA TYR A 158 -1.43 -1.82 13.05
C TYR A 158 -1.14 -3.24 13.54
N ASN A 159 0.15 -3.58 13.59
CA ASN A 159 0.59 -4.89 14.08
C ASN A 159 0.70 -4.85 15.62
N PRO A 160 -0.18 -5.52 16.37
CA PRO A 160 -0.17 -5.48 17.82
C PRO A 160 1.03 -6.20 18.47
N THR A 161 1.81 -6.96 17.67
CA THR A 161 3.03 -7.62 18.16
C THR A 161 4.22 -6.65 18.21
N THR A 162 4.33 -5.76 17.23
CA THR A 162 5.42 -4.78 17.13
C THR A 162 5.01 -3.39 17.58
N ALA A 163 3.70 -3.14 17.74
CA ALA A 163 3.09 -1.84 17.96
C ALA A 163 3.39 -0.81 16.85
N LEU A 164 3.59 -1.29 15.61
CA LEU A 164 3.93 -0.46 14.44
C LEU A 164 2.89 -0.61 13.33
N PHE A 165 2.74 0.44 12.52
CA PHE A 165 1.94 0.41 11.30
C PHE A 165 2.76 -0.17 10.14
N GLU A 166 2.20 -1.20 9.50
CA GLU A 166 2.74 -1.86 8.31
C GLU A 166 1.88 -1.55 7.09
N PRO A 167 2.45 -1.48 5.87
CA PRO A 167 1.66 -1.30 4.65
C PRO A 167 0.95 -2.59 4.25
N ILE A 168 -0.30 -2.47 3.79
CA ILE A 168 -0.96 -3.46 2.95
C ILE A 168 -1.21 -2.79 1.61
N GLY A 169 -0.64 -3.36 0.56
CA GLY A 169 -0.79 -2.81 -0.77
C GLY A 169 -2.17 -3.04 -1.36
N TYR A 170 -2.65 -2.07 -2.12
CA TYR A 170 -3.93 -2.09 -2.80
C TYR A 170 -3.91 -1.14 -3.99
N ASP A 171 -4.66 -1.48 -5.05
CA ASP A 171 -4.91 -0.63 -6.22
C ASP A 171 -3.64 -0.25 -7.00
N PHE A 172 -2.89 -1.26 -7.38
CA PHE A 172 -1.58 -1.14 -8.04
C PHE A 172 -1.67 -0.95 -9.54
N HIS A 173 -2.44 -0.10 -10.06
CA HIS A 173 -2.39 0.14 -11.48
C HIS A 173 -1.38 1.24 -11.83
N LYS A 174 -0.75 1.08 -12.98
CA LYS A 174 0.02 2.14 -13.60
C LYS A 174 -0.97 3.19 -14.10
N GLY A 175 -0.96 4.37 -13.50
CA GLY A 175 -1.77 5.49 -13.97
C GLY A 175 -1.54 5.73 -15.45
N ALA A 176 -2.58 6.06 -16.21
CA ALA A 176 -2.50 6.27 -17.65
C ALA A 176 -1.51 7.41 -17.97
N GLY A 177 -0.28 7.07 -18.32
CA GLY A 177 0.67 7.93 -19.03
C GLY A 177 1.20 9.20 -18.34
N ILE A 178 0.54 9.66 -17.29
CA ILE A 178 0.86 10.92 -16.59
C ILE A 178 1.87 10.69 -15.45
N PHE A 179 2.01 9.44 -15.01
CA PHE A 179 2.78 9.02 -13.85
C PHE A 179 3.93 8.11 -14.28
N GLY A 180 4.84 8.63 -15.07
CA GLY A 180 6.03 7.89 -15.51
C GLY A 180 7.27 8.44 -14.82
N GLY A 181 7.64 7.87 -13.69
CA GLY A 181 8.83 8.23 -12.94
C GLY A 181 8.94 7.43 -11.66
N PHE A 182 10.05 7.55 -10.97
CA PHE A 182 10.25 7.03 -9.63
C PHE A 182 9.67 8.01 -8.62
N ILE A 183 8.67 7.61 -7.85
CA ILE A 183 7.98 8.51 -6.93
C ILE A 183 8.94 9.07 -5.89
N ILE A 184 9.62 8.18 -5.17
CA ILE A 184 10.52 8.57 -4.08
C ILE A 184 11.80 9.20 -4.64
N MET A 185 12.34 8.68 -5.73
CA MET A 185 13.53 9.24 -6.38
C MET A 185 13.28 10.64 -6.94
N ASP A 186 12.11 10.90 -7.48
CA ASP A 186 11.75 12.22 -8.01
C ASP A 186 11.66 13.28 -6.88
N PHE A 187 11.22 12.88 -5.68
CA PHE A 187 11.24 13.75 -4.50
C PHE A 187 12.65 14.03 -3.97
N LEU A 188 13.59 13.12 -4.19
CA LEU A 188 14.99 13.28 -3.77
C LEU A 188 15.82 14.13 -4.76
N GLN A 189 15.36 14.26 -6.01
CA GLN A 189 16.00 15.08 -7.02
C GLN A 189 15.37 16.48 -7.02
N GLU A 190 16.05 17.45 -6.43
CA GLU A 190 15.55 18.84 -6.30
C GLU A 190 15.28 19.58 -7.65
N GLU A 191 15.65 19.00 -8.78
CA GLU A 191 15.68 19.68 -10.07
C GLU A 191 14.37 19.66 -10.88
N THR A 192 13.33 18.97 -10.44
CA THR A 192 12.06 18.90 -11.18
C THR A 192 11.11 20.06 -10.89
N LYS A 193 11.63 21.25 -10.63
CA LYS A 193 10.84 22.46 -10.29
C LYS A 193 9.92 22.98 -11.40
N ASP A 194 9.98 22.48 -12.61
CA ASP A 194 9.28 23.07 -13.77
C ASP A 194 8.05 22.31 -14.30
N SER A 195 7.66 21.18 -13.74
CA SER A 195 6.45 20.52 -14.22
C SER A 195 5.19 20.96 -13.45
N LYS A 196 4.73 22.18 -13.69
CA LYS A 196 3.45 22.70 -13.17
C LYS A 196 2.24 21.82 -13.52
N THR A 197 2.35 20.95 -14.51
CA THR A 197 1.29 20.06 -14.99
C THR A 197 1.25 18.69 -14.32
N ALA A 198 2.38 18.15 -13.89
CA ALA A 198 2.41 16.89 -13.12
C ALA A 198 2.04 17.12 -11.65
N CYS A 199 2.19 18.33 -11.17
CA CYS A 199 2.06 18.69 -9.77
C CYS A 199 0.63 18.64 -9.21
N SER A 200 -0.43 18.80 -10.02
CA SER A 200 -1.79 18.94 -9.45
C SER A 200 -2.29 17.70 -8.73
N PHE A 201 -1.91 16.51 -9.18
CA PHE A 201 -2.31 15.25 -8.55
C PHE A 201 -1.28 14.77 -7.50
N ILE A 202 0.01 14.93 -7.82
CA ILE A 202 1.13 14.53 -6.93
C ILE A 202 1.23 15.45 -5.71
N CYS A 203 0.98 16.75 -5.88
CA CYS A 203 1.13 17.74 -4.82
C CYS A 203 0.20 17.52 -3.63
N GLY A 204 -1.01 17.00 -3.84
CA GLY A 204 -1.90 16.63 -2.74
C GLY A 204 -1.33 15.53 -1.84
N HIS A 205 -0.49 14.64 -2.41
CA HIS A 205 0.12 13.53 -1.68
C HIS A 205 1.57 13.79 -1.27
N LYS A 206 2.17 14.92 -1.65
CA LYS A 206 3.57 15.27 -1.33
C LYS A 206 3.84 15.15 0.17
N GLU A 207 2.98 15.69 0.99
CA GLU A 207 3.11 15.67 2.45
C GLU A 207 3.16 14.24 3.02
N TRP A 208 2.45 13.30 2.41
CA TRP A 208 2.51 11.90 2.78
C TRP A 208 3.92 11.32 2.60
N PHE A 209 4.54 11.54 1.44
CA PHE A 209 5.90 11.04 1.17
C PHE A 209 6.94 11.74 2.04
N LEU A 210 6.82 13.05 2.26
CA LEU A 210 7.73 13.81 3.10
C LEU A 210 7.77 13.29 4.55
N ARG A 211 6.69 12.68 5.07
CA ARG A 211 6.72 12.05 6.40
C ARG A 211 7.76 10.95 6.52
N PHE A 212 8.13 10.28 5.42
CA PHE A 212 9.16 9.24 5.38
C PHE A 212 10.54 9.79 5.03
N LEU A 213 10.60 10.80 4.19
CA LEU A 213 11.85 11.31 3.61
C LEU A 213 12.53 12.37 4.49
N GLU A 214 11.78 13.05 5.34
CA GLU A 214 12.28 14.12 6.20
C GLU A 214 12.19 13.75 7.69
N LYS A 215 13.11 14.30 8.48
CA LYS A 215 13.03 14.33 9.92
C LYS A 215 12.26 15.57 10.41
N GLU A 216 11.96 15.62 11.72
CA GLU A 216 11.27 16.76 12.34
C GLU A 216 11.94 18.11 12.11
N ASN A 217 13.24 18.14 11.94
CA ASN A 217 14.05 19.35 11.70
C ASN A 217 14.16 19.72 10.20
N GLY A 218 13.46 19.04 9.32
CA GLY A 218 13.52 19.24 7.86
C GLY A 218 14.76 18.64 7.18
N GLU A 219 15.64 17.96 7.93
CA GLU A 219 16.75 17.21 7.32
C GLU A 219 16.24 15.91 6.70
N LEU A 220 16.97 15.41 5.68
CA LEU A 220 16.67 14.12 5.09
C LEU A 220 16.77 12.97 6.09
N ASN A 221 15.80 12.07 6.03
CA ASN A 221 15.80 10.81 6.80
C ASN A 221 16.74 9.79 6.14
N ASN A 222 18.03 10.02 6.26
CA ASN A 222 19.06 9.20 5.61
C ASN A 222 18.96 7.70 5.96
N LYS A 223 18.47 7.36 7.15
CA LYS A 223 18.30 5.97 7.56
C LYS A 223 17.23 5.27 6.71
N PHE A 224 16.11 5.95 6.47
CA PHE A 224 15.05 5.42 5.61
C PHE A 224 15.48 5.37 4.15
N ILE A 225 16.05 6.47 3.65
CA ILE A 225 16.51 6.60 2.26
C ILE A 225 17.55 5.51 1.93
N LYS A 226 18.50 5.26 2.83
CA LYS A 226 19.49 4.20 2.66
C LYS A 226 18.83 2.82 2.52
N LYS A 227 17.90 2.46 3.39
CA LYS A 227 17.15 1.20 3.30
C LYS A 227 16.36 1.09 1.99
N TYR A 228 15.68 2.17 1.61
CA TYR A 228 14.94 2.22 0.36
C TYR A 228 15.84 1.96 -0.85
N ILE A 229 17.03 2.58 -0.92
CA ILE A 229 18.00 2.36 -2.00
C ILE A 229 18.55 0.92 -1.96
N GLU A 230 18.85 0.37 -0.78
CA GLU A 230 19.29 -1.02 -0.62
C GLU A 230 18.25 -1.98 -1.23
N TYR A 231 16.94 -1.77 -0.97
CA TYR A 231 15.88 -2.59 -1.57
C TYR A 231 15.65 -2.33 -3.06
N LEU A 232 15.87 -1.11 -3.56
CA LEU A 232 15.86 -0.87 -5.00
C LEU A 232 16.93 -1.71 -5.70
N ILE A 233 18.15 -1.73 -5.16
CA ILE A 233 19.27 -2.52 -5.71
C ILE A 233 18.95 -4.02 -5.63
N GLU A 234 18.54 -4.50 -4.45
CA GLU A 234 18.21 -5.91 -4.24
C GLU A 234 17.12 -6.41 -5.20
N TYR A 235 16.01 -5.65 -5.33
CA TYR A 235 14.85 -6.10 -6.10
C TYR A 235 14.96 -5.84 -7.60
N SER A 236 15.92 -5.00 -8.04
CA SER A 236 16.27 -4.84 -9.45
C SER A 236 17.32 -5.85 -9.94
N ASP A 237 17.89 -6.65 -9.04
CA ASP A 237 18.85 -7.68 -9.38
C ASP A 237 18.24 -8.77 -10.27
N GLU A 238 18.96 -9.19 -11.31
CA GLU A 238 18.48 -10.17 -12.28
C GLU A 238 18.14 -11.51 -11.64
N ASP A 239 18.92 -11.96 -10.67
CA ASP A 239 18.69 -13.23 -9.97
C ASP A 239 17.43 -13.15 -9.10
N PHE A 240 17.20 -12.01 -8.43
CA PHE A 240 15.96 -11.77 -7.68
C PHE A 240 14.74 -11.85 -8.59
N VAL A 241 14.75 -11.14 -9.71
CA VAL A 241 13.64 -11.10 -10.67
C VAL A 241 13.38 -12.49 -11.26
N ASN A 242 14.42 -13.20 -11.69
CA ASN A 242 14.32 -14.53 -12.25
C ASN A 242 13.78 -15.54 -11.22
N ASN A 243 14.24 -15.49 -9.97
CA ASN A 243 13.74 -16.35 -8.90
C ASN A 243 12.28 -16.08 -8.55
N PHE A 244 11.87 -14.82 -8.58
CA PHE A 244 10.47 -14.45 -8.41
C PHE A 244 9.63 -15.00 -9.56
N LEU A 245 9.98 -14.74 -10.82
CA LEU A 245 9.21 -15.16 -12.00
C LEU A 245 9.10 -16.69 -12.11
N LYS A 246 10.17 -17.44 -11.91
CA LYS A 246 10.16 -18.92 -11.92
C LYS A 246 9.14 -19.52 -10.95
N LYS A 247 8.82 -18.84 -9.87
CA LYS A 247 7.83 -19.31 -8.89
C LYS A 247 6.39 -19.23 -9.41
N TYR A 248 6.13 -18.35 -10.38
CA TYR A 248 4.79 -18.04 -10.89
C TYR A 248 4.62 -18.40 -12.40
N ASP A 249 5.61 -19.01 -13.00
CA ASP A 249 5.64 -19.45 -14.40
C ASP A 249 5.00 -20.86 -14.60
N LYS A 250 3.98 -21.19 -13.78
CA LYS A 250 3.30 -22.50 -13.79
C LYS A 250 1.86 -22.37 -14.19
#